data_140aeb0adafd3f57b879c5d33d23813d
#
_entry.id   140aeb0adafd3f57b879c5d33d23813d
#
_cell.length_a   1.000
_cell.length_b   1.000
_cell.length_c   1.000
_cell.angle_alpha   90.00
_cell.angle_beta   90.00
_cell.angle_gamma   90.00
#
_symmetry.space_group_name_H-M   'P 1'
#
loop_
_entity.id
_entity.type
_entity.pdbx_description
1 polymer ?
#
loop_
_entity_poly.entity_id
_entity_poly.type
_entity_poly.pdbx_seq_one_letter_code
_entity_poly.pdbx_strand_id
1 'polypeptide(L)'
;EDRNKGLITASAGNHAQGVAYAAKRYGCKATIVMPTGTPLIKVNRTKSYGADVVLYGDVYDDAYDYACKLAEENGYTFVHPFNDLDVSAGQGTIAMEIVQELPTVDYILVPVGGGGLIAGVSTLAKMLNPKIRIIGVEPAEAASMTAALQAGEVVELDSANTIADGTAVKAVGDKV
;
A
#
# COMPACT_ATOMS: atom_id res chain seq x y z
N GLU A 1 15.90 0.15 -15.59
CA GLU A 1 16.84 -0.81 -16.22
C GLU A 1 16.26 -2.23 -16.32
N ASP A 2 15.29 -2.63 -15.52
CA ASP A 2 14.81 -4.02 -15.45
C ASP A 2 13.35 -4.24 -15.88
N ARG A 3 12.86 -3.48 -16.87
CA ARG A 3 11.49 -3.64 -17.39
C ARG A 3 11.15 -5.08 -17.87
N ASN A 4 12.18 -5.85 -18.21
CA ASN A 4 12.02 -7.21 -18.69
C ASN A 4 11.82 -8.24 -17.58
N LYS A 5 12.15 -7.93 -16.34
CA LYS A 5 12.01 -8.86 -15.21
C LYS A 5 10.55 -9.03 -14.79
N GLY A 6 9.73 -8.00 -14.97
CA GLY A 6 8.37 -7.97 -14.48
C GLY A 6 8.27 -7.51 -13.01
N LEU A 7 7.08 -7.10 -12.62
CA LEU A 7 6.75 -6.64 -11.28
C LEU A 7 5.88 -7.69 -10.58
N ILE A 8 6.02 -7.81 -9.27
CA ILE A 8 5.13 -8.64 -8.46
C ILE A 8 4.76 -7.93 -7.17
N THR A 9 3.54 -8.14 -6.68
CA THR A 9 3.11 -7.70 -5.36
C THR A 9 2.02 -8.60 -4.80
N ALA A 10 1.81 -8.54 -3.49
CA ALA A 10 0.64 -9.12 -2.82
C ALA A 10 -0.29 -7.98 -2.40
N SER A 11 -1.48 -7.93 -2.96
CA SER A 11 -2.52 -6.94 -2.58
C SER A 11 -3.83 -7.25 -3.27
N ALA A 12 -4.95 -7.08 -2.59
CA ALA A 12 -6.30 -7.16 -3.17
C ALA A 12 -6.97 -5.77 -3.30
N GLY A 13 -6.24 -4.69 -3.05
CA GLY A 13 -6.79 -3.33 -2.98
C GLY A 13 -6.24 -2.36 -4.05
N ASN A 14 -6.10 -1.10 -3.64
CA ASN A 14 -5.63 -0.02 -4.51
C ASN A 14 -4.20 -0.24 -4.99
N HIS A 15 -3.32 -0.76 -4.12
CA HIS A 15 -1.94 -1.04 -4.49
C HIS A 15 -1.84 -2.04 -5.65
N ALA A 16 -2.62 -3.13 -5.62
CA ALA A 16 -2.72 -4.09 -6.72
C ALA A 16 -3.05 -3.42 -8.05
N GLN A 17 -4.05 -2.55 -8.04
CA GLN A 17 -4.47 -1.80 -9.22
C GLN A 17 -3.43 -0.77 -9.66
N GLY A 18 -2.78 -0.09 -8.71
CA GLY A 18 -1.70 0.86 -8.99
C GLY A 18 -0.52 0.21 -9.69
N VAL A 19 -0.05 -0.93 -9.17
CA VAL A 19 1.05 -1.71 -9.79
C VAL A 19 0.65 -2.22 -11.17
N ALA A 20 -0.55 -2.78 -11.33
CA ALA A 20 -1.07 -3.26 -12.61
C ALA A 20 -1.17 -2.13 -13.65
N TYR A 21 -1.71 -0.97 -13.24
CA TYR A 21 -1.82 0.21 -14.11
C TYR A 21 -0.45 0.76 -14.52
N ALA A 22 0.47 0.89 -13.56
CA ALA A 22 1.83 1.35 -13.84
C ALA A 22 2.56 0.39 -14.80
N ALA A 23 2.47 -0.92 -14.56
CA ALA A 23 3.06 -1.92 -15.43
C ALA A 23 2.54 -1.80 -16.87
N LYS A 24 1.22 -1.67 -17.05
CA LYS A 24 0.60 -1.44 -18.35
C LYS A 24 1.14 -0.20 -19.03
N ARG A 25 1.22 0.92 -18.28
CA ARG A 25 1.69 2.21 -18.81
C ARG A 25 3.15 2.17 -19.25
N TYR A 26 3.99 1.42 -18.54
CA TYR A 26 5.42 1.32 -18.83
C TYR A 26 5.81 0.09 -19.67
N GLY A 27 4.83 -0.72 -20.11
CA GLY A 27 5.05 -1.90 -20.94
C GLY A 27 5.78 -3.03 -20.21
N CYS A 28 5.56 -3.14 -18.88
CA CYS A 28 6.10 -4.20 -18.04
C CYS A 28 5.03 -5.27 -17.79
N LYS A 29 5.44 -6.50 -17.48
CA LYS A 29 4.53 -7.50 -16.93
C LYS A 29 4.32 -7.25 -15.44
N ALA A 30 3.11 -7.54 -14.95
CA ALA A 30 2.81 -7.52 -13.52
C ALA A 30 2.07 -8.79 -13.11
N THR A 31 2.52 -9.38 -12.01
CA THR A 31 1.86 -10.49 -11.33
C THR A 31 1.34 -9.99 -9.98
N ILE A 32 0.06 -10.20 -9.72
CA ILE A 32 -0.57 -9.77 -8.47
C ILE A 32 -1.10 -10.99 -7.74
N VAL A 33 -0.57 -11.24 -6.54
CA VAL A 33 -1.02 -12.35 -5.70
C VAL A 33 -2.10 -11.83 -4.74
N MET A 34 -3.20 -12.55 -4.65
CA MET A 34 -4.36 -12.23 -3.81
C MET A 34 -4.83 -13.47 -3.07
N PRO A 35 -5.39 -13.33 -1.85
CA PRO A 35 -6.06 -14.45 -1.17
C PRO A 35 -7.17 -15.05 -2.03
N THR A 36 -7.41 -16.36 -1.88
CA THR A 36 -8.44 -17.10 -2.64
C THR A 36 -9.86 -16.54 -2.41
N GLY A 37 -10.13 -16.02 -1.21
CA GLY A 37 -11.40 -15.38 -0.86
C GLY A 37 -11.60 -13.96 -1.41
N THR A 38 -10.67 -13.44 -2.21
CA THR A 38 -10.79 -12.08 -2.77
C THR A 38 -12.02 -11.94 -3.67
N PRO A 39 -12.88 -10.92 -3.44
CA PRO A 39 -14.06 -10.69 -4.27
C PRO A 39 -13.72 -10.57 -5.77
N LEU A 40 -14.51 -11.24 -6.62
CA LEU A 40 -14.29 -11.27 -8.08
C LEU A 40 -14.21 -9.88 -8.72
N ILE A 41 -14.92 -8.90 -8.17
CA ILE A 41 -14.86 -7.53 -8.68
C ILE A 41 -13.44 -6.94 -8.56
N LYS A 42 -12.73 -7.20 -7.45
CA LYS A 42 -11.35 -6.76 -7.23
C LYS A 42 -10.38 -7.49 -8.17
N VAL A 43 -10.55 -8.80 -8.32
CA VAL A 43 -9.78 -9.64 -9.24
C VAL A 43 -9.93 -9.15 -10.70
N ASN A 44 -11.18 -9.01 -11.15
CA ASN A 44 -11.47 -8.60 -12.52
C ASN A 44 -10.98 -7.19 -12.82
N ARG A 45 -11.10 -6.28 -11.86
CA ARG A 45 -10.61 -4.90 -12.01
C ARG A 45 -9.10 -4.85 -12.17
N THR A 46 -8.36 -5.65 -11.40
CA THR A 46 -6.90 -5.75 -11.55
C THR A 46 -6.51 -6.37 -12.89
N LYS A 47 -7.19 -7.46 -13.30
CA LYS A 47 -6.99 -8.08 -14.62
C LYS A 47 -7.28 -7.13 -15.79
N SER A 48 -8.22 -6.20 -15.65
CA SER A 48 -8.55 -5.23 -16.70
C SER A 48 -7.40 -4.28 -17.04
N TYR A 49 -6.44 -4.11 -16.12
CA TYR A 49 -5.20 -3.40 -16.39
C TYR A 49 -4.13 -4.25 -17.08
N GLY A 50 -4.41 -5.54 -17.35
CA GLY A 50 -3.49 -6.44 -18.04
C GLY A 50 -2.51 -7.19 -17.15
N ALA A 51 -2.73 -7.16 -15.83
CA ALA A 51 -1.91 -7.94 -14.89
C ALA A 51 -2.37 -9.40 -14.82
N ASP A 52 -1.43 -10.31 -14.59
CA ASP A 52 -1.68 -11.68 -14.21
C ASP A 52 -2.08 -11.72 -12.73
N VAL A 53 -3.24 -12.29 -12.40
CA VAL A 53 -3.69 -12.44 -11.02
C VAL A 53 -3.62 -13.89 -10.61
N VAL A 54 -2.86 -14.14 -9.55
CA VAL A 54 -2.70 -15.44 -8.90
C VAL A 54 -3.48 -15.43 -7.60
N LEU A 55 -4.39 -16.39 -7.42
CA LEU A 55 -5.12 -16.58 -6.17
C LEU A 55 -4.40 -17.65 -5.34
N TYR A 56 -3.96 -17.29 -4.12
CA TYR A 56 -3.21 -18.19 -3.26
C TYR A 56 -3.42 -17.88 -1.78
N GLY A 57 -3.59 -18.94 -0.97
CA GLY A 57 -3.77 -18.87 0.47
C GLY A 57 -5.14 -18.31 0.88
N ASP A 58 -5.41 -18.32 2.17
CA ASP A 58 -6.69 -17.88 2.73
C ASP A 58 -6.60 -16.44 3.25
N VAL A 59 -5.42 -16.02 3.70
CA VAL A 59 -5.15 -14.69 4.26
C VAL A 59 -4.08 -13.92 3.48
N TYR A 60 -3.94 -12.65 3.80
CA TYR A 60 -2.95 -11.79 3.16
C TYR A 60 -1.51 -12.32 3.31
N ASP A 61 -1.16 -12.82 4.49
CA ASP A 61 0.20 -13.28 4.77
C ASP A 61 0.60 -14.47 3.87
N ASP A 62 -0.33 -15.42 3.62
CA ASP A 62 -0.09 -16.52 2.68
C ASP A 62 0.20 -16.01 1.27
N ALA A 63 -0.60 -15.03 0.80
CA ALA A 63 -0.43 -14.42 -0.51
C ALA A 63 0.89 -13.64 -0.60
N TYR A 64 1.28 -12.97 0.48
CA TYR A 64 2.54 -12.23 0.58
C TYR A 64 3.75 -13.16 0.49
N ASP A 65 3.79 -14.19 1.31
CA ASP A 65 4.88 -15.18 1.30
C ASP A 65 5.03 -15.85 -0.06
N TYR A 66 3.90 -16.20 -0.67
CA TYR A 66 3.92 -16.79 -2.00
C TYR A 66 4.40 -15.80 -3.08
N ALA A 67 4.04 -14.52 -2.97
CA ALA A 67 4.54 -13.49 -3.87
C ALA A 67 6.05 -13.28 -3.72
N CYS A 68 6.57 -13.30 -2.50
CA CYS A 68 8.01 -13.25 -2.23
C CYS A 68 8.74 -14.46 -2.87
N LYS A 69 8.21 -15.65 -2.68
CA LYS A 69 8.75 -16.87 -3.31
C LYS A 69 8.78 -16.77 -4.83
N LEU A 70 7.69 -16.34 -5.45
CA LEU A 70 7.64 -16.16 -6.91
C LEU A 70 8.60 -15.06 -7.39
N ALA A 71 8.82 -14.00 -6.60
CA ALA A 71 9.79 -12.96 -6.91
C ALA A 71 11.21 -13.53 -7.01
N GLU A 72 11.61 -14.36 -6.04
CA GLU A 72 12.92 -15.00 -6.02
C GLU A 72 13.09 -16.00 -7.17
N GLU A 73 12.12 -16.89 -7.37
CA GLU A 73 12.17 -17.94 -8.40
C GLU A 73 12.24 -17.40 -9.83
N ASN A 74 11.55 -16.26 -10.08
CA ASN A 74 11.42 -15.71 -11.44
C ASN A 74 12.23 -14.42 -11.65
N GLY A 75 12.89 -13.91 -10.61
CA GLY A 75 13.64 -12.67 -10.67
C GLY A 75 12.77 -11.43 -10.84
N TYR A 76 11.51 -11.46 -10.38
CA TYR A 76 10.62 -10.31 -10.43
C TYR A 76 11.04 -9.23 -9.43
N THR A 77 10.75 -7.97 -9.75
CA THR A 77 10.88 -6.88 -8.79
C THR A 77 9.65 -6.85 -7.90
N PHE A 78 9.84 -7.12 -6.62
CA PHE A 78 8.76 -7.03 -5.63
C PHE A 78 8.47 -5.57 -5.30
N VAL A 79 7.21 -5.15 -5.44
CA VAL A 79 6.74 -3.79 -5.09
C VAL A 79 5.94 -3.87 -3.80
N HIS A 80 6.56 -3.45 -2.70
CA HIS A 80 5.93 -3.53 -1.38
C HIS A 80 4.78 -2.53 -1.24
N PRO A 81 3.61 -2.91 -0.66
CA PRO A 81 2.42 -2.05 -0.62
C PRO A 81 2.57 -0.79 0.25
N PHE A 82 3.49 -0.75 1.20
CA PHE A 82 3.68 0.40 2.10
C PHE A 82 5.10 0.56 2.63
N ASN A 83 5.88 -0.51 2.84
CA ASN A 83 7.21 -0.43 3.43
C ASN A 83 8.31 -0.24 2.37
N ASP A 84 8.12 0.78 1.53
CA ASP A 84 8.99 1.13 0.41
C ASP A 84 8.97 2.65 0.22
N LEU A 85 10.16 3.27 0.24
CA LEU A 85 10.29 4.73 0.17
C LEU A 85 9.89 5.29 -1.20
N ASP A 86 10.12 4.56 -2.30
CA ASP A 86 9.72 4.99 -3.64
C ASP A 86 8.19 4.95 -3.79
N VAL A 87 7.55 3.90 -3.23
CA VAL A 87 6.10 3.81 -3.17
C VAL A 87 5.54 4.94 -2.31
N SER A 88 6.12 5.19 -1.14
CA SER A 88 5.69 6.28 -0.25
C SER A 88 5.87 7.66 -0.90
N ALA A 89 6.96 7.89 -1.62
CA ALA A 89 7.16 9.12 -2.39
C ALA A 89 6.08 9.29 -3.47
N GLY A 90 5.70 8.20 -4.15
CA GLY A 90 4.57 8.19 -5.08
C GLY A 90 3.24 8.59 -4.41
N GLN A 91 2.99 8.14 -3.18
CA GLN A 91 1.79 8.54 -2.41
C GLN A 91 1.79 10.03 -2.05
N GLY A 92 2.95 10.65 -1.94
CA GLY A 92 3.08 12.09 -1.74
C GLY A 92 2.39 12.93 -2.83
N THR A 93 2.29 12.42 -4.06
CA THR A 93 1.60 13.12 -5.16
C THR A 93 0.13 13.41 -4.85
N ILE A 94 -0.50 12.65 -3.97
CA ILE A 94 -1.86 12.90 -3.47
C ILE A 94 -1.92 14.26 -2.74
N ALA A 95 -0.94 14.55 -1.88
CA ALA A 95 -0.88 15.84 -1.20
C ALA A 95 -0.67 17.00 -2.18
N MET A 96 0.11 16.79 -3.22
CA MET A 96 0.30 17.79 -4.28
C MET A 96 -1.00 18.10 -4.99
N GLU A 97 -1.76 17.08 -5.38
CA GLU A 97 -3.06 17.26 -6.05
C GLU A 97 -4.07 17.95 -5.12
N ILE A 98 -4.12 17.56 -3.83
CA ILE A 98 -5.00 18.19 -2.83
C ILE A 98 -4.68 19.68 -2.70
N VAL A 99 -3.41 20.06 -2.56
CA VAL A 99 -3.02 21.46 -2.39
C VAL A 99 -3.26 22.27 -3.68
N GLN A 100 -3.14 21.65 -4.85
CA GLN A 100 -3.47 22.30 -6.12
C GLN A 100 -4.97 22.60 -6.25
N GLU A 101 -5.83 21.64 -5.87
CA GLU A 101 -7.29 21.79 -5.91
C GLU A 101 -7.83 22.68 -4.78
N LEU A 102 -7.24 22.58 -3.59
CA LEU A 102 -7.65 23.30 -2.39
C LEU A 102 -6.44 23.97 -1.71
N PRO A 103 -5.96 25.12 -2.24
CA PRO A 103 -4.78 25.81 -1.67
C PRO A 103 -4.94 26.28 -0.22
N THR A 104 -6.17 26.37 0.26
CA THR A 104 -6.52 26.81 1.62
C THR A 104 -6.79 25.65 2.58
N VAL A 105 -6.38 24.42 2.24
CA VAL A 105 -6.58 23.26 3.10
C VAL A 105 -5.84 23.40 4.42
N ASP A 106 -6.55 23.25 5.53
CA ASP A 106 -6.00 23.30 6.89
C ASP A 106 -5.72 21.90 7.46
N TYR A 107 -6.56 20.93 7.11
CA TYR A 107 -6.51 19.56 7.64
C TYR A 107 -6.60 18.54 6.52
N ILE A 108 -5.75 17.52 6.58
CA ILE A 108 -5.85 16.32 5.74
C ILE A 108 -5.97 15.11 6.66
N LEU A 109 -7.09 14.39 6.57
CA LEU A 109 -7.31 13.13 7.28
C LEU A 109 -6.87 11.99 6.39
N VAL A 110 -5.99 11.13 6.91
CA VAL A 110 -5.38 10.05 6.14
C VAL A 110 -5.64 8.71 6.84
N PRO A 111 -6.27 7.73 6.17
CA PRO A 111 -6.39 6.39 6.74
C PRO A 111 -5.00 5.76 6.85
N VAL A 112 -4.74 5.11 7.98
CA VAL A 112 -3.45 4.50 8.29
C VAL A 112 -3.61 2.99 8.44
N GLY A 113 -2.87 2.27 7.61
CA GLY A 113 -2.57 0.86 7.78
C GLY A 113 -1.07 0.72 8.01
N GLY A 114 -0.32 0.24 7.03
CA GLY A 114 1.13 0.06 7.14
C GLY A 114 1.99 1.33 7.17
N GLY A 115 1.42 2.51 7.00
CA GLY A 115 2.10 3.80 7.14
C GLY A 115 2.55 4.47 5.83
N GLY A 116 2.70 3.74 4.73
CA GLY A 116 3.25 4.29 3.48
C GLY A 116 2.47 5.46 2.89
N LEU A 117 1.13 5.43 2.96
CA LEU A 117 0.29 6.52 2.49
C LEU A 117 0.50 7.79 3.31
N ILE A 118 0.37 7.68 4.64
CA ILE A 118 0.51 8.85 5.52
C ILE A 118 1.93 9.40 5.50
N ALA A 119 2.95 8.57 5.40
CA ALA A 119 4.34 9.00 5.28
C ALA A 119 4.54 9.88 4.04
N GLY A 120 4.10 9.43 2.87
CA GLY A 120 4.20 10.20 1.63
C GLY A 120 3.38 11.49 1.67
N VAL A 121 2.10 11.39 2.03
CA VAL A 121 1.19 12.54 2.10
C VAL A 121 1.67 13.58 3.11
N SER A 122 2.06 13.15 4.33
CA SER A 122 2.49 14.07 5.37
C SER A 122 3.79 14.79 5.01
N THR A 123 4.74 14.05 4.48
CA THR A 123 6.05 14.60 4.08
C THR A 123 5.86 15.70 3.06
N LEU A 124 5.17 15.43 1.95
CA LEU A 124 4.98 16.43 0.91
C LEU A 124 4.08 17.59 1.36
N ALA A 125 2.97 17.31 2.05
CA ALA A 125 2.10 18.37 2.56
C ALA A 125 2.85 19.34 3.48
N LYS A 126 3.68 18.83 4.38
CA LYS A 126 4.50 19.65 5.28
C LYS A 126 5.59 20.45 4.57
N MET A 127 6.16 19.88 3.50
CA MET A 127 7.12 20.61 2.65
C MET A 127 6.46 21.76 1.88
N LEU A 128 5.24 21.55 1.38
CA LEU A 128 4.48 22.57 0.64
C LEU A 128 3.91 23.65 1.57
N ASN A 129 3.35 23.27 2.69
CA ASN A 129 2.79 24.18 3.70
C ASN A 129 2.86 23.54 5.09
N PRO A 130 3.80 23.97 5.96
CA PRO A 130 3.96 23.40 7.30
C PRO A 130 2.77 23.66 8.23
N LYS A 131 1.85 24.56 7.89
CA LYS A 131 0.64 24.83 8.67
C LYS A 131 -0.44 23.78 8.48
N ILE A 132 -0.43 23.03 7.38
CA ILE A 132 -1.38 21.93 7.15
C ILE A 132 -1.22 20.89 8.26
N ARG A 133 -2.33 20.52 8.89
CA ARG A 133 -2.36 19.46 9.90
C ARG A 133 -2.75 18.14 9.26
N ILE A 134 -1.89 17.14 9.45
CA ILE A 134 -2.17 15.77 9.01
C ILE A 134 -2.68 14.98 10.20
N ILE A 135 -3.81 14.31 10.02
CA ILE A 135 -4.46 13.50 11.05
C ILE A 135 -4.54 12.06 10.52
N GLY A 136 -3.77 11.17 11.13
CA GLY A 136 -3.89 9.73 10.87
C GLY A 136 -5.16 9.19 11.51
N VAL A 137 -5.86 8.32 10.78
CA VAL A 137 -7.09 7.68 11.24
C VAL A 137 -6.92 6.17 11.14
N GLU A 138 -7.07 5.48 12.26
CA GLU A 138 -6.99 4.02 12.35
C GLU A 138 -8.28 3.44 12.93
N PRO A 139 -8.66 2.20 12.55
CA PRO A 139 -9.68 1.46 13.29
C PRO A 139 -9.18 1.12 14.69
N ALA A 140 -10.03 1.21 15.69
CA ALA A 140 -9.65 0.96 17.10
C ALA A 140 -9.04 -0.42 17.34
N GLU A 141 -9.52 -1.45 16.61
CA GLU A 141 -9.03 -2.83 16.72
C GLU A 141 -7.90 -3.18 15.73
N ALA A 142 -7.35 -2.18 15.03
CA ALA A 142 -6.21 -2.31 14.12
C ALA A 142 -5.32 -1.06 14.17
N ALA A 143 -5.09 -0.52 15.37
CA ALA A 143 -4.36 0.72 15.61
C ALA A 143 -2.85 0.47 15.79
N SER A 144 -2.21 -0.17 14.79
CA SER A 144 -0.79 -0.54 14.84
C SER A 144 0.15 0.67 14.85
N MET A 145 -0.18 1.75 14.15
CA MET A 145 0.61 2.99 14.17
C MET A 145 0.53 3.68 15.53
N THR A 146 -0.66 3.74 16.14
CA THR A 146 -0.82 4.29 17.49
C THR A 146 0.01 3.50 18.50
N ALA A 147 -0.03 2.17 18.44
CA ALA A 147 0.77 1.31 19.31
C ALA A 147 2.28 1.53 19.10
N ALA A 148 2.74 1.60 17.85
CA ALA A 148 4.14 1.84 17.53
C ALA A 148 4.62 3.23 18.02
N LEU A 149 3.82 4.29 17.82
CA LEU A 149 4.15 5.64 18.30
C LEU A 149 4.23 5.71 19.83
N GLN A 150 3.37 4.98 20.55
CA GLN A 150 3.39 4.92 22.00
C GLN A 150 4.60 4.15 22.53
N ALA A 151 4.97 3.06 21.87
CA ALA A 151 6.14 2.24 22.24
C ALA A 151 7.46 2.88 21.80
N GLY A 152 7.49 3.72 20.78
CA GLY A 152 8.69 4.26 20.15
C GLY A 152 9.43 3.26 19.24
N GLU A 153 8.77 2.15 18.90
CA GLU A 153 9.29 1.09 18.03
C GLU A 153 8.13 0.40 17.29
N VAL A 154 8.43 -0.39 16.26
CA VAL A 154 7.41 -1.18 15.56
C VAL A 154 6.86 -2.24 16.51
N VAL A 155 5.53 -2.25 16.66
CA VAL A 155 4.80 -3.22 17.49
C VAL A 155 3.90 -4.06 16.59
N GLU A 156 3.91 -5.37 16.80
CA GLU A 156 2.98 -6.27 16.15
C GLU A 156 1.76 -6.52 17.05
N LEU A 157 0.56 -6.25 16.51
CA LEU A 157 -0.71 -6.53 17.20
C LEU A 157 -1.05 -8.01 17.09
N ASP A 158 -1.69 -8.57 18.11
CA ASP A 158 -2.18 -9.96 18.09
C ASP A 158 -3.19 -10.18 16.95
N SER A 159 -4.02 -9.18 16.69
CA SER A 159 -5.05 -9.22 15.63
C SER A 159 -5.29 -7.84 15.03
N ALA A 160 -5.89 -7.79 13.85
CA ALA A 160 -6.30 -6.58 13.17
C ALA A 160 -7.73 -6.75 12.62
N ASN A 161 -8.71 -6.83 13.52
CA ASN A 161 -10.11 -7.07 13.17
C ASN A 161 -10.83 -5.76 12.86
N THR A 162 -11.20 -5.55 11.61
CA THR A 162 -11.93 -4.34 11.19
C THR A 162 -12.66 -4.57 9.88
N ILE A 163 -13.77 -3.86 9.69
CA ILE A 163 -14.46 -3.77 8.39
C ILE A 163 -13.68 -2.92 7.36
N ALA A 164 -12.72 -2.12 7.84
CA ALA A 164 -11.84 -1.32 6.98
C ALA A 164 -10.64 -2.17 6.51
N ASP A 165 -10.92 -3.18 5.67
CA ASP A 165 -9.97 -4.19 5.21
C ASP A 165 -8.68 -3.61 4.60
N GLY A 166 -8.75 -2.43 3.98
CA GLY A 166 -7.60 -1.74 3.40
C GLY A 166 -6.59 -1.18 4.42
N THR A 167 -6.94 -1.14 5.70
CA THR A 167 -6.08 -0.69 6.81
C THR A 167 -5.80 -1.77 7.85
N ALA A 168 -6.30 -2.98 7.62
CA ALA A 168 -6.18 -4.11 8.52
C ALA A 168 -4.76 -4.73 8.46
N VAL A 169 -3.81 -4.10 9.10
CA VAL A 169 -2.43 -4.61 9.23
C VAL A 169 -2.04 -4.74 10.70
N LYS A 170 -1.29 -5.79 11.03
CA LYS A 170 -0.83 -6.03 12.40
C LYS A 170 0.36 -5.17 12.79
N ALA A 171 1.17 -4.77 11.84
CA ALA A 171 2.36 -3.95 12.09
C ALA A 171 2.54 -2.88 11.01
N VAL A 172 3.12 -1.76 11.39
CA VAL A 172 3.55 -0.71 10.46
C VAL A 172 4.87 -1.08 9.80
N GLY A 173 5.19 -0.43 8.68
CA GLY A 173 6.50 -0.55 8.07
C GLY A 173 7.59 0.10 8.92
N ASP A 174 8.79 -0.44 8.88
CA ASP A 174 9.96 0.08 9.61
C ASP A 174 10.67 1.23 8.87
N LYS A 175 10.31 1.47 7.60
CA LYS A 175 10.88 2.54 6.75
C LYS A 175 9.98 3.76 6.60
N VAL A 176 8.76 3.72 7.11
CA VAL A 176 7.73 4.74 6.87
C VAL A 176 7.14 5.34 8.13
#